data_e189069b9e54be259c35ec4c5d3ac0fc
#
_entry.id   e189069b9e54be259c35ec4c5d3ac0fc
#
_cell.length_a   1.000
_cell.length_b   1.000
_cell.length_c   1.000
_cell.angle_alpha   90.00
_cell.angle_beta   90.00
_cell.angle_gamma   90.00
#
_symmetry.space_group_name_H-M   'P 1'
#
loop_
_entity.id
_entity.type
_entity.pdbx_description
1 polymer ?
#
loop_
_entity_poly.entity_id
_entity_poly.type
_entity_poly.pdbx_seq_one_letter_code
_entity_poly.pdbx_strand_id
1 'polypeptide(L)'
;MWFEVIVEDAGKEIKLSLPCEEQELKDSYIIVSCENSWNYENEDLTLKELNNLAQDLQDIEDNGDEEWLAAYVDATGCDLYMAVDKYDTSTFYHDMDLVDVAYSIVEDCYNLPENIERYFDYEAFARDLGFEGYTETDYGTILA
;
A
#
# COMPACT_ATOMS: atom_id res chain seq x y z
N MET A 1 3.50 5.42 11.37
CA MET A 1 2.16 4.84 11.17
C MET A 1 1.77 4.02 12.37
N TRP A 2 0.70 4.35 13.02
CA TRP A 2 0.25 3.62 14.20
C TRP A 2 -1.25 3.78 14.36
N PHE A 3 -1.88 2.86 15.11
CA PHE A 3 -3.30 2.90 15.38
C PHE A 3 -3.54 3.31 16.83
N GLU A 4 -4.47 4.23 17.04
CA GLU A 4 -5.03 4.49 18.37
C GLU A 4 -6.33 3.73 18.51
N VAL A 5 -6.38 2.83 19.49
CA VAL A 5 -7.52 1.97 19.71
C VAL A 5 -8.08 2.25 21.10
N ILE A 6 -9.39 2.45 21.19
CA ILE A 6 -10.09 2.50 22.47
C ILE A 6 -10.71 1.12 22.67
N VAL A 7 -10.37 0.49 23.79
CA VAL A 7 -10.94 -0.78 24.21
C VAL A 7 -11.72 -0.61 25.50
N GLU A 8 -12.66 -1.50 25.73
CA GLU A 8 -13.44 -1.54 26.96
C GLU A 8 -13.16 -2.84 27.72
N ASP A 9 -12.91 -2.71 29.02
CA ASP A 9 -12.71 -3.84 29.94
C ASP A 9 -13.44 -3.54 31.24
N ALA A 10 -14.41 -4.39 31.62
CA ALA A 10 -15.22 -4.25 32.80
C ALA A 10 -15.88 -2.85 32.99
N GLY A 11 -16.34 -2.27 31.88
CA GLY A 11 -17.01 -0.96 31.84
C GLY A 11 -16.06 0.24 31.87
N LYS A 12 -14.75 0.00 31.75
CA LYS A 12 -13.74 1.08 31.66
C LYS A 12 -13.13 1.13 30.27
N GLU A 13 -13.02 2.34 29.74
CA GLU A 13 -12.34 2.57 28.49
C GLU A 13 -10.83 2.76 28.71
N ILE A 14 -10.04 2.05 27.90
CA ILE A 14 -8.58 2.11 27.92
C ILE A 14 -8.12 2.48 26.52
N LYS A 15 -7.18 3.42 26.42
CA LYS A 15 -6.57 3.83 25.17
C LYS A 15 -5.28 3.07 24.95
N LEU A 16 -5.16 2.40 23.80
CA LEU A 16 -3.95 1.67 23.39
C LEU A 16 -3.40 2.27 22.10
N SER A 17 -2.08 2.43 22.03
CA SER A 17 -1.37 2.77 20.79
C SER A 17 -0.77 1.51 20.22
N LEU A 18 -1.17 1.14 19.00
CA LEU A 18 -0.64 -0.04 18.31
C LEU A 18 0.41 0.38 17.26
N PRO A 19 1.49 -0.35 17.08
CA PRO A 19 1.77 -1.64 17.74
C PRO A 19 2.23 -1.49 19.18
N CYS A 20 1.84 -2.44 20.00
CA CYS A 20 2.29 -2.56 21.38
C CYS A 20 2.74 -3.98 21.66
N GLU A 21 3.31 -4.22 22.84
CA GLU A 21 3.72 -5.57 23.23
C GLU A 21 2.50 -6.46 23.42
N GLU A 22 2.61 -7.72 23.00
CA GLU A 22 1.50 -8.67 22.99
C GLU A 22 0.92 -8.87 24.40
N GLN A 23 1.75 -8.78 25.44
CA GLN A 23 1.35 -8.90 26.83
C GLN A 23 0.42 -7.77 27.32
N GLU A 24 0.40 -6.65 26.61
CA GLU A 24 -0.52 -5.53 26.91
C GLU A 24 -1.93 -5.78 26.35
N LEU A 25 -2.09 -6.81 25.52
CA LEU A 25 -3.36 -7.17 24.90
C LEU A 25 -4.05 -8.26 25.72
N LYS A 26 -5.16 -7.92 26.37
CA LYS A 26 -5.95 -8.87 27.16
C LYS A 26 -7.12 -9.41 26.35
N ASP A 27 -7.41 -10.69 26.50
CA ASP A 27 -8.53 -11.34 25.81
C ASP A 27 -9.89 -10.74 26.19
N SER A 28 -9.98 -10.11 27.37
CA SER A 28 -11.20 -9.46 27.85
C SER A 28 -11.48 -8.11 27.18
N TYR A 29 -10.52 -7.56 26.44
CA TYR A 29 -10.67 -6.26 25.80
C TYR A 29 -11.63 -6.33 24.60
N ILE A 30 -12.57 -5.39 24.55
CA ILE A 30 -13.49 -5.21 23.43
C ILE A 30 -13.13 -3.91 22.71
N ILE A 31 -12.92 -3.97 21.42
CA ILE A 31 -12.58 -2.79 20.60
C ILE A 31 -13.82 -1.90 20.47
N VAL A 32 -13.71 -0.65 20.89
CA VAL A 32 -14.77 0.36 20.77
C VAL A 32 -14.53 1.23 19.54
N SER A 33 -13.29 1.66 19.32
CA SER A 33 -12.95 2.49 18.16
C SER A 33 -11.48 2.30 17.76
N CYS A 34 -11.18 2.60 16.51
CA CYS A 34 -9.83 2.51 15.94
C CYS A 34 -9.58 3.73 15.07
N GLU A 35 -8.63 4.57 15.44
CA GLU A 35 -8.18 5.72 14.63
C GLU A 35 -6.83 5.44 14.01
N ASN A 36 -6.68 5.75 12.72
CA ASN A 36 -5.44 5.53 11.99
C ASN A 36 -5.34 6.44 10.77
N SER A 37 -4.14 6.61 10.25
CA SER A 37 -3.88 7.46 9.09
C SER A 37 -4.40 6.90 7.77
N TRP A 38 -4.76 5.61 7.72
CA TRP A 38 -5.28 4.93 6.55
C TRP A 38 -6.81 4.97 6.47
N ASN A 39 -7.48 5.54 7.45
CA ASN A 39 -8.94 5.48 7.59
C ASN A 39 -9.47 4.03 7.56
N TYR A 40 -8.66 3.10 8.06
CA TYR A 40 -9.03 1.69 8.12
C TYR A 40 -10.08 1.47 9.20
N GLU A 41 -11.20 0.89 8.80
CA GLU A 41 -12.28 0.52 9.72
C GLU A 41 -12.12 -0.94 10.11
N ASN A 42 -11.96 -1.18 11.41
CA ASN A 42 -11.83 -2.53 11.92
C ASN A 42 -13.22 -3.12 12.19
N GLU A 43 -13.76 -3.87 11.24
CA GLU A 43 -15.04 -4.55 11.40
C GLU A 43 -14.87 -5.99 11.90
N ASP A 44 -13.83 -6.71 11.44
CA ASP A 44 -13.71 -8.15 11.61
C ASP A 44 -12.40 -8.62 12.27
N LEU A 45 -11.43 -7.75 12.52
CA LEU A 45 -10.16 -8.13 13.09
C LEU A 45 -10.21 -8.18 14.62
N THR A 46 -9.58 -9.20 15.21
CA THR A 46 -9.31 -9.24 16.64
C THR A 46 -8.27 -8.19 17.02
N LEU A 47 -8.18 -7.84 18.30
CA LEU A 47 -7.17 -6.90 18.78
C LEU A 47 -5.75 -7.37 18.46
N LYS A 48 -5.50 -8.67 18.57
CA LYS A 48 -4.21 -9.28 18.22
C LYS A 48 -3.90 -9.14 16.72
N GLU A 49 -4.87 -9.40 15.86
CA GLU A 49 -4.72 -9.23 14.42
C GLU A 49 -4.50 -7.76 14.05
N LEU A 50 -5.21 -6.85 14.69
CA LEU A 50 -5.03 -5.41 14.49
C LEU A 50 -3.65 -4.94 14.94
N ASN A 51 -3.13 -5.48 16.05
CA ASN A 51 -1.78 -5.20 16.50
C ASN A 51 -0.73 -5.71 15.50
N ASN A 52 -0.93 -6.90 14.95
CA ASN A 52 -0.06 -7.44 13.90
C ASN A 52 -0.09 -6.56 12.64
N LEU A 53 -1.26 -6.08 12.24
CA LEU A 53 -1.40 -5.15 11.11
C LEU A 53 -0.64 -3.85 11.38
N ALA A 54 -0.78 -3.29 12.58
CA ALA A 54 -0.07 -2.07 12.98
C ALA A 54 1.45 -2.28 12.95
N GLN A 55 1.94 -3.44 13.38
CA GLN A 55 3.36 -3.77 13.30
C GLN A 55 3.84 -3.89 11.86
N ASP A 56 3.08 -4.54 10.99
CA ASP A 56 3.40 -4.67 9.57
C ASP A 56 3.46 -3.28 8.89
N LEU A 57 2.52 -2.39 9.21
CA LEU A 57 2.52 -1.03 8.69
C LEU A 57 3.74 -0.24 9.18
N GLN A 58 4.14 -0.42 10.43
CA GLN A 58 5.33 0.22 10.98
C GLN A 58 6.60 -0.26 10.25
N ASP A 59 6.70 -1.55 10.00
CA ASP A 59 7.83 -2.15 9.28
C ASP A 59 7.89 -1.65 7.83
N ILE A 60 6.75 -1.51 7.17
CA ILE A 60 6.65 -0.98 5.80
C ILE A 60 7.09 0.49 5.76
N GLU A 61 6.68 1.30 6.73
CA GLU A 61 7.11 2.69 6.86
C GLU A 61 8.62 2.78 7.09
N ASP A 62 9.15 1.96 7.99
CA ASP A 62 10.58 1.93 8.31
C ASP A 62 11.43 1.52 7.09
N ASN A 63 10.89 0.69 6.21
CA ASN A 63 11.54 0.29 4.96
C ASN A 63 11.42 1.34 3.85
N GLY A 64 10.59 2.36 4.03
CA GLY A 64 10.36 3.39 3.01
C GLY A 64 9.36 2.99 1.92
N ASP A 65 8.56 1.95 2.14
CA ASP A 65 7.63 1.39 1.16
C ASP A 65 6.19 1.90 1.33
N GLU A 66 5.97 2.92 2.14
CA GLU A 66 4.64 3.44 2.43
C GLU A 66 3.87 3.86 1.18
N GLU A 67 4.51 4.57 0.27
CA GLU A 67 3.87 5.00 -0.97
C GLU A 67 3.58 3.83 -1.91
N TRP A 68 4.44 2.82 -1.92
CA TRP A 68 4.21 1.59 -2.67
C TRP A 68 2.94 0.87 -2.17
N LEU A 69 2.82 0.71 -0.86
CA LEU A 69 1.61 0.13 -0.27
C LEU A 69 0.37 0.96 -0.61
N ALA A 70 0.46 2.28 -0.49
CA ALA A 70 -0.66 3.18 -0.81
C ALA A 70 -1.08 3.07 -2.29
N ALA A 71 -0.11 3.01 -3.20
CA ALA A 71 -0.37 2.80 -4.62
C ALA A 71 -1.04 1.46 -4.89
N TYR A 72 -0.59 0.41 -4.22
CA TYR A 72 -1.18 -0.93 -4.35
C TYR A 72 -2.64 -0.95 -3.90
N VAL A 73 -2.94 -0.38 -2.74
CA VAL A 73 -4.31 -0.28 -2.22
C VAL A 73 -5.20 0.54 -3.17
N ASP A 74 -4.69 1.68 -3.65
CA ASP A 74 -5.42 2.58 -4.54
C ASP A 74 -5.76 1.88 -5.88
N ALA A 75 -4.80 1.18 -6.46
CA ALA A 75 -4.97 0.52 -7.76
C ALA A 75 -5.85 -0.73 -7.70
N THR A 76 -5.77 -1.51 -6.63
CA THR A 76 -6.44 -2.81 -6.52
C THR A 76 -7.74 -2.76 -5.74
N GLY A 77 -7.94 -1.75 -4.89
CA GLY A 77 -9.04 -1.73 -3.92
C GLY A 77 -8.94 -2.83 -2.86
N CYS A 78 -7.76 -3.45 -2.73
CA CYS A 78 -7.52 -4.51 -1.78
C CYS A 78 -7.64 -4.01 -0.34
N ASP A 79 -8.22 -4.83 0.54
CA ASP A 79 -8.26 -4.53 1.97
C ASP A 79 -6.83 -4.39 2.54
N LEU A 80 -6.64 -3.41 3.42
CA LEU A 80 -5.33 -3.11 3.98
C LEU A 80 -4.68 -4.32 4.66
N TYR A 81 -5.48 -5.11 5.39
CA TYR A 81 -5.01 -6.31 6.06
C TYR A 81 -4.40 -7.33 5.08
N MET A 82 -4.96 -7.43 3.88
CA MET A 82 -4.44 -8.29 2.81
C MET A 82 -3.30 -7.62 2.05
N ALA A 83 -3.38 -6.31 1.86
CA ALA A 83 -2.42 -5.56 1.06
C ALA A 83 -1.01 -5.56 1.64
N VAL A 84 -0.86 -5.56 2.97
CA VAL A 84 0.45 -5.59 3.63
C VAL A 84 1.26 -6.85 3.30
N ASP A 85 0.58 -7.94 2.95
CA ASP A 85 1.23 -9.19 2.56
C ASP A 85 1.48 -9.30 1.04
N LYS A 86 0.80 -8.49 0.23
CA LYS A 86 0.78 -8.65 -1.22
C LYS A 86 1.43 -7.51 -2.01
N TYR A 87 1.58 -6.34 -1.42
CA TYR A 87 2.04 -5.16 -2.17
C TYR A 87 3.40 -5.37 -2.83
N ASP A 88 4.31 -6.08 -2.17
CA ASP A 88 5.67 -6.32 -2.65
C ASP A 88 5.77 -7.36 -3.78
N THR A 89 4.66 -8.02 -4.11
CA THR A 89 4.57 -8.88 -5.31
C THR A 89 4.30 -8.08 -6.58
N SER A 90 3.92 -6.81 -6.45
CA SER A 90 3.68 -5.89 -7.55
C SER A 90 4.96 -5.20 -8.00
N THR A 91 4.89 -4.50 -9.14
CA THR A 91 5.98 -3.65 -9.63
C THR A 91 5.56 -2.20 -9.53
N PHE A 92 6.34 -1.40 -8.80
CA PHE A 92 6.03 0.00 -8.54
C PHE A 92 7.08 0.93 -9.15
N TYR A 93 6.59 1.91 -9.92
CA TYR A 93 7.39 2.98 -10.52
C TYR A 93 7.06 4.30 -9.81
N HIS A 94 7.84 4.61 -8.78
CA HIS A 94 7.64 5.76 -7.92
C HIS A 94 7.73 7.09 -8.70
N ASP A 95 6.75 7.97 -8.50
CA ASP A 95 6.66 9.29 -9.14
C ASP A 95 6.67 9.25 -10.69
N MET A 96 6.32 8.14 -11.29
CA MET A 96 6.24 7.99 -12.75
C MET A 96 4.81 7.86 -13.21
N ASP A 97 4.45 8.57 -14.27
CA ASP A 97 3.21 8.34 -15.00
C ASP A 97 3.40 7.23 -16.06
N LEU A 98 2.34 6.86 -16.78
CA LEU A 98 2.42 5.80 -17.79
C LEU A 98 3.40 6.12 -18.90
N VAL A 99 3.53 7.38 -19.29
CA VAL A 99 4.48 7.80 -20.34
C VAL A 99 5.92 7.62 -19.82
N ASP A 100 6.20 8.03 -18.60
CA ASP A 100 7.52 7.83 -17.97
C ASP A 100 7.88 6.35 -17.89
N VAL A 101 6.92 5.50 -17.52
CA VAL A 101 7.10 4.04 -17.49
C VAL A 101 7.37 3.50 -18.91
N ALA A 102 6.68 4.01 -19.92
CA ALA A 102 6.91 3.62 -21.31
C ALA A 102 8.34 3.95 -21.75
N TYR A 103 8.85 5.13 -21.44
CA TYR A 103 10.26 5.50 -21.69
C TYR A 103 11.22 4.54 -20.99
N SER A 104 10.98 4.26 -19.72
CA SER A 104 11.82 3.37 -18.91
C SER A 104 11.88 1.96 -19.49
N ILE A 105 10.73 1.40 -19.89
CA ILE A 105 10.65 0.06 -20.48
C ILE A 105 11.38 0.01 -21.82
N VAL A 106 11.18 1.00 -22.67
CA VAL A 106 11.85 1.05 -23.98
C VAL A 106 13.36 1.16 -23.80
N GLU A 107 13.83 2.01 -22.89
CA GLU A 107 15.25 2.18 -22.61
C GLU A 107 15.89 0.88 -22.08
N ASP A 108 15.21 0.17 -21.18
CA ASP A 108 15.75 -1.02 -20.52
C ASP A 108 15.61 -2.30 -21.35
N CYS A 109 14.52 -2.44 -22.11
CA CYS A 109 14.15 -3.68 -22.78
C CYS A 109 14.35 -3.66 -24.30
N TYR A 110 14.39 -2.49 -24.91
CA TYR A 110 14.48 -2.35 -26.37
C TYR A 110 15.64 -1.45 -26.73
N ASN A 111 16.37 -1.83 -27.78
CA ASN A 111 17.47 -1.04 -28.29
C ASN A 111 17.05 -0.37 -29.61
N LEU A 112 16.37 0.76 -29.50
CA LEU A 112 15.94 1.52 -30.67
C LEU A 112 17.11 2.32 -31.26
N PRO A 113 17.39 2.21 -32.57
CA PRO A 113 18.33 3.11 -33.23
C PRO A 113 17.86 4.57 -33.09
N GLU A 114 18.80 5.49 -32.88
CA GLU A 114 18.51 6.90 -32.64
C GLU A 114 17.62 7.52 -33.72
N ASN A 115 17.82 7.16 -34.98
CA ASN A 115 17.02 7.65 -36.09
C ASN A 115 15.59 7.09 -36.17
N ILE A 116 15.32 6.00 -35.44
CA ILE A 116 14.00 5.36 -35.33
C ILE A 116 13.29 5.83 -34.06
N GLU A 117 14.03 6.04 -32.98
CA GLU A 117 13.48 6.44 -31.67
C GLU A 117 12.62 7.71 -31.76
N ARG A 118 13.02 8.70 -32.57
CA ARG A 118 12.26 9.94 -32.76
C ARG A 118 10.87 9.74 -33.38
N TYR A 119 10.62 8.59 -34.01
CA TYR A 119 9.32 8.23 -34.60
C TYR A 119 8.51 7.31 -33.69
N PHE A 120 9.07 6.87 -32.56
CA PHE A 120 8.38 5.99 -31.64
C PHE A 120 7.33 6.77 -30.86
N ASP A 121 6.09 6.28 -30.87
CA ASP A 121 4.98 6.92 -30.17
C ASP A 121 4.87 6.39 -28.75
N TYR A 122 5.53 7.07 -27.83
CA TYR A 122 5.54 6.71 -26.39
C TYR A 122 4.16 6.85 -25.76
N GLU A 123 3.34 7.81 -26.21
CA GLU A 123 1.99 7.99 -25.71
C GLU A 123 1.09 6.80 -26.08
N ALA A 124 1.20 6.30 -27.31
CA ALA A 124 0.47 5.12 -27.75
C ALA A 124 0.93 3.87 -26.99
N PHE A 125 2.23 3.71 -26.78
CA PHE A 125 2.80 2.61 -25.98
C PHE A 125 2.31 2.68 -24.54
N ALA A 126 2.32 3.87 -23.92
CA ALA A 126 1.81 4.08 -22.57
C ALA A 126 0.32 3.71 -22.44
N ARG A 127 -0.48 4.08 -23.43
CA ARG A 127 -1.90 3.72 -23.46
C ARG A 127 -2.09 2.18 -23.47
N ASP A 128 -1.27 1.49 -24.26
CA ASP A 128 -1.31 0.03 -24.33
C ASP A 128 -0.88 -0.62 -22.99
N LEU A 129 0.10 -0.02 -22.29
CA LEU A 129 0.47 -0.46 -20.94
C LEU A 129 -0.71 -0.37 -19.97
N GLY A 130 -1.52 0.68 -20.08
CA GLY A 130 -2.74 0.81 -19.29
C GLY A 130 -3.72 -0.33 -19.50
N PHE A 131 -3.81 -0.86 -20.72
CA PHE A 131 -4.64 -2.02 -21.03
C PHE A 131 -4.02 -3.34 -20.55
N GLU A 132 -2.73 -3.38 -20.29
CA GLU A 132 -2.01 -4.56 -19.81
C GLU A 132 -1.97 -4.67 -18.29
N GLY A 133 -2.61 -3.74 -17.58
CA GLY A 133 -2.73 -3.78 -16.12
C GLY A 133 -1.89 -2.74 -15.36
N TYR A 134 -1.14 -1.90 -16.05
CA TYR A 134 -0.45 -0.77 -15.41
C TYR A 134 -1.47 0.30 -15.03
N THR A 135 -1.43 0.75 -13.79
CA THR A 135 -2.38 1.73 -13.25
C THR A 135 -1.63 2.94 -12.69
N GLU A 136 -2.00 4.14 -13.13
CA GLU A 136 -1.50 5.38 -12.53
C GLU A 136 -2.18 5.64 -11.19
N THR A 137 -1.40 6.04 -10.20
CA THR A 137 -1.87 6.48 -8.90
C THR A 137 -1.23 7.82 -8.54
N ASP A 138 -1.67 8.46 -7.47
CA ASP A 138 -1.08 9.70 -6.97
C ASP A 138 0.39 9.53 -6.53
N TYR A 139 0.84 8.31 -6.35
CA TYR A 139 2.20 7.98 -5.87
C TYR A 139 3.13 7.51 -6.97
N GLY A 140 2.59 7.15 -8.12
CA GLY A 140 3.32 6.59 -9.25
C GLY A 140 2.47 5.56 -9.99
N THR A 141 3.09 4.82 -10.91
CA THR A 141 2.42 3.78 -11.69
C THR A 141 2.74 2.41 -11.12
N ILE A 142 1.76 1.54 -11.04
CA ILE A 142 1.90 0.21 -10.47
C ILE A 142 1.35 -0.87 -11.41
N LEU A 143 2.08 -1.98 -11.49
CA LEU A 143 1.62 -3.22 -12.09
C LEU A 143 1.38 -4.23 -10.97
N ALA A 144 0.13 -4.34 -10.60
CA ALA A 144 -0.29 -5.22 -9.51
C ALA A 144 -0.46 -6.68 -9.97
#